data_f8f4bc006105cdfc7eb27b66455938ad
#
_entry.id   f8f4bc006105cdfc7eb27b66455938ad
#
_cell.length_a   1.000
_cell.length_b   1.000
_cell.length_c   1.000
_cell.angle_alpha   90.00
_cell.angle_beta   90.00
_cell.angle_gamma   90.00
#
_symmetry.space_group_name_H-M   'P 1'
#
loop_
_entity.id
_entity.type
_entity.pdbx_description
1 polymer ?
#
loop_
_entity_poly.entity_id
_entity_poly.type
_entity_poly.pdbx_seq_one_letter_code
_entity_poly.pdbx_strand_id
1 'polypeptide(L)'
;MKPKAYNLDIYNNSGFILNKDISFFEKSWIIILVSLIILFIIIMFIPFNIYNTYNAYIENSSVYLILEKDDFPVNKNNKLYIENNLYKYKIININNNVVNIDIKLKEDINIENNIFKVNVLKDRTSIYKIIKNKIKKGFGL
;
A
#
# COMPACT_ATOMS: atom_id res chain seq x y z
N MET A 1 -65.49 -41.53 14.59
CA MET A 1 -64.20 -40.79 14.82
C MET A 1 -64.24 -39.53 14.05
N LYS A 2 -64.28 -38.37 14.73
CA LYS A 2 -64.18 -37.05 14.06
C LYS A 2 -62.71 -36.78 13.76
N PRO A 3 -62.31 -36.35 12.55
CA PRO A 3 -60.94 -35.98 12.26
C PRO A 3 -60.55 -34.78 13.12
N LYS A 4 -59.41 -34.84 13.79
CA LYS A 4 -58.81 -33.72 14.50
C LYS A 4 -58.55 -32.60 13.48
N ALA A 5 -59.18 -31.46 13.67
CA ALA A 5 -58.85 -30.25 12.92
C ALA A 5 -57.38 -29.93 13.22
N TYR A 6 -56.50 -30.07 12.22
CA TYR A 6 -55.16 -29.59 12.32
C TYR A 6 -55.19 -28.06 12.38
N ASN A 7 -54.53 -27.53 13.37
CA ASN A 7 -54.52 -26.10 13.68
C ASN A 7 -53.80 -25.33 12.51
N LEU A 8 -54.58 -24.73 11.64
CA LEU A 8 -54.05 -23.95 10.50
C LEU A 8 -53.13 -22.80 10.95
N ASP A 9 -53.24 -22.39 12.21
CA ASP A 9 -52.42 -21.32 12.77
C ASP A 9 -50.90 -21.65 12.82
N ILE A 10 -50.56 -22.94 12.92
CA ILE A 10 -49.15 -23.38 12.92
C ILE A 10 -48.55 -23.19 11.52
N TYR A 11 -49.32 -23.41 10.45
CA TYR A 11 -48.84 -23.19 9.08
C TYR A 11 -48.68 -21.71 8.74
N ASN A 12 -49.56 -20.84 9.20
CA ASN A 12 -49.45 -19.43 9.00
C ASN A 12 -48.28 -18.81 9.79
N ASN A 13 -48.03 -19.29 11.00
CA ASN A 13 -46.88 -18.82 11.78
C ASN A 13 -45.54 -19.32 11.24
N SER A 14 -45.46 -20.52 10.66
CA SER A 14 -44.21 -21.01 10.04
C SER A 14 -43.87 -20.24 8.78
N GLY A 15 -44.90 -19.88 7.94
CA GLY A 15 -44.72 -19.05 6.76
C GLY A 15 -44.26 -17.63 7.10
N PHE A 16 -44.77 -17.04 8.22
CA PHE A 16 -44.34 -15.75 8.70
C PHE A 16 -42.89 -15.73 9.23
N ILE A 17 -42.52 -16.80 9.95
CA ILE A 17 -41.15 -16.96 10.45
C ILE A 17 -40.16 -17.13 9.27
N LEU A 18 -40.48 -17.98 8.28
CA LEU A 18 -39.65 -18.18 7.10
C LEU A 18 -39.47 -16.87 6.29
N ASN A 19 -40.56 -16.11 6.07
CA ASN A 19 -40.47 -14.84 5.36
C ASN A 19 -39.68 -13.77 6.14
N LYS A 20 -39.75 -13.81 7.48
CA LYS A 20 -38.98 -12.88 8.31
C LYS A 20 -37.48 -13.19 8.25
N ASP A 21 -37.12 -14.47 8.25
CA ASP A 21 -35.73 -14.91 8.17
C ASP A 21 -35.13 -14.61 6.78
N ILE A 22 -35.86 -14.88 5.71
CA ILE A 22 -35.44 -14.54 4.33
C ILE A 22 -35.23 -13.04 4.19
N SER A 23 -36.18 -12.22 4.68
CA SER A 23 -36.05 -10.75 4.66
C SER A 23 -34.85 -10.25 5.46
N PHE A 24 -34.48 -10.92 6.55
CA PHE A 24 -33.29 -10.60 7.34
C PHE A 24 -32.01 -10.93 6.57
N PHE A 25 -31.94 -12.11 5.92
CA PHE A 25 -30.82 -12.50 5.09
C PHE A 25 -30.62 -11.57 3.89
N GLU A 26 -31.70 -11.18 3.20
CA GLU A 26 -31.62 -10.23 2.08
C GLU A 26 -31.09 -8.87 2.54
N LYS A 27 -31.55 -8.34 3.65
CA LYS A 27 -31.06 -7.07 4.21
C LYS A 27 -29.60 -7.18 4.67
N SER A 28 -29.21 -8.29 5.26
CA SER A 28 -27.83 -8.55 5.68
C SER A 28 -26.84 -8.55 4.51
N TRP A 29 -27.22 -9.13 3.36
CA TRP A 29 -26.42 -9.09 2.15
C TRP A 29 -26.15 -7.68 1.65
N ILE A 30 -27.17 -6.83 1.66
CA ILE A 30 -27.04 -5.43 1.26
C ILE A 30 -26.05 -4.71 2.20
N ILE A 31 -26.15 -4.92 3.51
CA ILE A 31 -25.26 -4.31 4.50
C ILE A 31 -23.80 -4.76 4.26
N ILE A 32 -23.61 -6.05 4.03
CA ILE A 32 -22.28 -6.61 3.73
C ILE A 32 -21.70 -5.98 2.44
N LEU A 33 -22.51 -5.91 1.39
CA LEU A 33 -22.10 -5.35 0.11
C LEU A 33 -21.72 -3.86 0.24
N VAL A 34 -22.53 -3.07 0.92
CA VAL A 34 -22.25 -1.65 1.19
C VAL A 34 -20.97 -1.51 2.00
N SER A 35 -20.76 -2.34 3.04
CA SER A 35 -19.57 -2.29 3.87
C SER A 35 -18.30 -2.63 3.07
N LEU A 36 -18.37 -3.59 2.15
CA LEU A 36 -17.27 -3.93 1.25
C LEU A 36 -16.93 -2.80 0.29
N ILE A 37 -17.95 -2.11 -0.26
CA ILE A 37 -17.74 -0.94 -1.12
C ILE A 37 -17.05 0.18 -0.35
N ILE A 38 -17.50 0.47 0.87
CA ILE A 38 -16.89 1.49 1.73
C ILE A 38 -15.43 1.12 2.03
N LEU A 39 -15.17 -0.14 2.40
CA LEU A 39 -13.82 -0.63 2.67
C LEU A 39 -12.92 -0.48 1.44
N PHE A 40 -13.42 -0.84 0.26
CA PHE A 40 -12.69 -0.69 -1.01
C PHE A 40 -12.35 0.78 -1.29
N ILE A 41 -13.30 1.69 -1.08
CA ILE A 41 -13.07 3.15 -1.23
C ILE A 41 -11.97 3.61 -0.26
N ILE A 42 -12.02 3.20 1.00
CA ILE A 42 -11.01 3.56 2.00
C ILE A 42 -9.62 3.08 1.54
N ILE A 43 -9.49 1.82 1.11
CA ILE A 43 -8.22 1.24 0.63
C ILE A 43 -7.66 2.04 -0.56
N MET A 44 -8.51 2.49 -1.48
CA MET A 44 -8.10 3.29 -2.64
C MET A 44 -7.41 4.60 -2.27
N PHE A 45 -7.76 5.19 -1.13
CA PHE A 45 -7.21 6.47 -0.67
C PHE A 45 -6.07 6.34 0.34
N ILE A 46 -5.77 5.14 0.86
CA ILE A 46 -4.64 4.93 1.77
C ILE A 46 -3.34 5.26 1.03
N PRO A 47 -2.54 6.22 1.55
CA PRO A 47 -1.27 6.56 0.95
C PRO A 47 -0.21 5.51 1.29
N PHE A 48 0.57 5.10 0.29
CA PHE A 48 1.74 4.23 0.46
C PHE A 48 2.98 4.86 -0.18
N ASN A 49 4.13 4.42 0.29
CA ASN A 49 5.41 4.91 -0.18
C ASN A 49 5.93 4.01 -1.30
N ILE A 50 6.43 4.64 -2.37
CA ILE A 50 7.14 3.97 -3.46
C ILE A 50 8.63 4.21 -3.25
N TYR A 51 9.43 3.15 -3.31
CA TYR A 51 10.88 3.20 -3.18
C TYR A 51 11.54 2.77 -4.48
N ASN A 52 12.66 3.42 -4.80
CA ASN A 52 13.61 2.92 -5.78
C ASN A 52 14.77 2.27 -5.02
N THR A 53 15.18 1.09 -5.48
CA THR A 53 16.32 0.37 -4.91
C THR A 53 17.55 0.67 -5.75
N TYR A 54 18.63 1.07 -5.10
CA TYR A 54 19.94 1.34 -5.70
C TYR A 54 21.00 0.49 -5.04
N ASN A 55 22.02 0.14 -5.81
CA ASN A 55 23.24 -0.40 -5.25
C ASN A 55 24.08 0.75 -4.69
N ALA A 56 24.65 0.55 -3.52
CA ALA A 56 25.49 1.54 -2.85
C ALA A 56 26.79 0.92 -2.38
N TYR A 57 27.84 1.71 -2.27
CA TYR A 57 29.10 1.32 -1.65
C TYR A 57 29.60 2.42 -0.71
N ILE A 58 30.46 2.05 0.23
CA ILE A 58 31.10 2.97 1.17
C ILE A 58 32.55 3.14 0.77
N GLU A 59 32.98 4.39 0.67
CA GLU A 59 34.35 4.77 0.44
C GLU A 59 34.68 6.01 1.28
N ASN A 60 35.76 5.96 2.05
CA ASN A 60 36.21 7.10 2.90
C ASN A 60 35.08 7.67 3.80
N SER A 61 34.28 6.82 4.44
CA SER A 61 33.13 7.19 5.28
C SER A 61 31.99 7.91 4.53
N SER A 62 32.04 7.96 3.22
CA SER A 62 30.98 8.49 2.36
C SER A 62 30.24 7.34 1.68
N VAL A 63 28.93 7.53 1.48
CA VAL A 63 28.10 6.53 0.79
C VAL A 63 27.84 7.00 -0.64
N TYR A 64 28.11 6.11 -1.59
CA TYR A 64 27.92 6.35 -3.02
C TYR A 64 26.80 5.45 -3.53
N LEU A 65 25.78 6.04 -4.14
CA LEU A 65 24.68 5.32 -4.81
C LEU A 65 24.99 5.21 -6.29
N ILE A 66 24.90 3.99 -6.83
CA ILE A 66 25.07 3.74 -8.26
C ILE A 66 23.72 3.87 -8.94
N LEU A 67 23.61 4.79 -9.90
CA LEU A 67 22.40 4.98 -10.70
C LEU A 67 22.49 4.15 -11.98
N GLU A 68 21.49 3.34 -12.24
CA GLU A 68 21.35 2.63 -13.52
C GLU A 68 20.73 3.54 -14.61
N LYS A 69 20.05 4.60 -14.21
CA LYS A 69 19.41 5.63 -15.06
C LYS A 69 19.51 6.98 -14.37
N ASP A 70 19.55 8.06 -15.16
CA ASP A 70 19.71 9.45 -14.70
C ASP A 70 18.62 10.00 -13.74
N ASP A 71 17.70 9.17 -13.29
CA ASP A 71 16.56 9.56 -12.48
C ASP A 71 16.79 9.29 -10.98
N PHE A 72 17.70 10.03 -10.36
CA PHE A 72 17.71 10.04 -8.89
C PHE A 72 16.57 10.94 -8.38
N PRO A 73 15.64 10.41 -7.56
CA PRO A 73 14.58 11.23 -7.03
C PRO A 73 15.12 12.22 -6.00
N VAL A 74 15.34 13.46 -6.43
CA VAL A 74 15.63 14.56 -5.51
C VAL A 74 14.36 14.87 -4.73
N ASN A 75 14.16 14.17 -3.65
CA ASN A 75 12.94 14.31 -2.86
C ASN A 75 13.19 15.24 -1.67
N LYS A 76 12.23 16.13 -1.38
CA LYS A 76 12.29 17.07 -0.24
C LYS A 76 12.50 16.39 1.12
N ASN A 77 12.20 15.09 1.22
CA ASN A 77 12.25 14.36 2.48
C ASN A 77 13.58 13.66 2.78
N ASN A 78 14.51 13.58 1.84
CA ASN A 78 15.86 13.02 2.01
C ASN A 78 15.94 11.82 2.97
N LYS A 79 15.04 10.84 2.77
CA LYS A 79 14.94 9.64 3.58
C LYS A 79 15.25 8.41 2.74
N LEU A 80 16.05 7.51 3.29
CA LEU A 80 16.37 6.20 2.68
C LEU A 80 16.35 5.11 3.75
N TYR A 81 16.24 3.86 3.28
CA TYR A 81 16.32 2.67 4.13
C TYR A 81 17.51 1.83 3.73
N ILE A 82 18.30 1.44 4.73
CA ILE A 82 19.35 0.44 4.64
C ILE A 82 18.95 -0.66 5.62
N GLU A 83 18.79 -1.90 5.14
CA GLU A 83 18.43 -3.05 6.00
C GLU A 83 17.27 -2.78 6.98
N ASN A 84 16.18 -2.20 6.51
CA ASN A 84 15.01 -1.80 7.31
C ASN A 84 15.22 -0.61 8.27
N ASN A 85 16.42 -0.05 8.39
CA ASN A 85 16.67 1.15 9.18
C ASN A 85 16.45 2.41 8.35
N LEU A 86 15.74 3.38 8.92
CA LEU A 86 15.48 4.67 8.28
C LEU A 86 16.60 5.66 8.59
N TYR A 87 17.19 6.22 7.53
CA TYR A 87 18.23 7.25 7.62
C TYR A 87 17.79 8.53 6.93
N LYS A 88 18.30 9.65 7.43
CA LYS A 88 18.26 10.94 6.73
C LYS A 88 19.59 11.11 5.99
N TYR A 89 19.54 11.57 4.76
CA TYR A 89 20.73 11.83 3.96
C TYR A 89 20.76 13.26 3.43
N LYS A 90 21.96 13.73 3.09
CA LYS A 90 22.18 14.93 2.31
C LYS A 90 22.93 14.56 1.03
N ILE A 91 22.52 15.10 -0.09
CA ILE A 91 23.26 14.94 -1.33
C ILE A 91 24.45 15.88 -1.28
N ILE A 92 25.66 15.34 -1.46
CA ILE A 92 26.90 16.10 -1.56
C ILE A 92 27.15 16.48 -3.01
N ASN A 93 27.11 15.48 -3.90
CA ASN A 93 27.37 15.65 -5.32
C ASN A 93 26.65 14.59 -6.15
N ILE A 94 26.35 14.93 -7.41
CA ILE A 94 25.79 14.01 -8.40
C ILE A 94 26.70 14.09 -9.62
N ASN A 95 27.41 13.00 -9.89
CA ASN A 95 28.29 12.86 -11.04
C ASN A 95 27.81 11.69 -11.91
N ASN A 96 27.35 12.00 -13.13
CA ASN A 96 26.88 11.00 -14.10
C ASN A 96 25.97 9.95 -13.45
N ASN A 97 26.48 8.74 -13.22
CA ASN A 97 25.73 7.61 -12.69
C ASN A 97 25.98 7.37 -11.19
N VAL A 98 26.58 8.29 -10.47
CA VAL A 98 26.90 8.13 -9.05
C VAL A 98 26.43 9.34 -8.26
N VAL A 99 25.69 9.08 -7.18
CA VAL A 99 25.29 10.10 -6.22
C VAL A 99 26.05 9.89 -4.92
N ASN A 100 26.85 10.88 -4.53
CA ASN A 100 27.50 10.92 -3.24
C ASN A 100 26.55 11.51 -2.21
N ILE A 101 26.34 10.77 -1.12
CA ILE A 101 25.43 11.16 -0.04
C ILE A 101 26.13 11.12 1.32
N ASP A 102 25.85 12.10 2.15
CA ASP A 102 26.25 12.14 3.55
C ASP A 102 25.14 11.48 4.41
N ILE A 103 25.50 10.44 5.12
CA ILE A 103 24.60 9.69 6.03
C ILE A 103 25.35 9.43 7.34
N LYS A 104 24.70 9.72 8.46
CA LYS A 104 25.17 9.23 9.75
C LYS A 104 24.71 7.79 9.95
N LEU A 105 25.54 6.84 9.60
CA LEU A 105 25.30 5.42 9.84
C LEU A 105 25.36 5.13 11.35
N LYS A 106 24.52 4.22 11.81
CA LYS A 106 24.64 3.64 13.15
C LYS A 106 25.79 2.63 13.15
N GLU A 107 26.52 2.56 14.25
CA GLU A 107 27.72 1.71 14.39
C GLU A 107 27.47 0.19 14.19
N ASP A 108 26.20 -0.23 14.30
CA ASP A 108 25.83 -1.66 14.24
C ASP A 108 25.55 -2.19 12.83
N ILE A 109 25.77 -1.41 11.76
CA ILE A 109 25.57 -1.91 10.40
C ILE A 109 26.79 -2.72 9.99
N ASN A 110 26.66 -4.02 10.10
CA ASN A 110 27.67 -4.97 9.60
C ASN A 110 27.54 -5.09 8.08
N ILE A 111 28.21 -4.18 7.36
CA ILE A 111 28.27 -4.24 5.89
C ILE A 111 29.39 -5.23 5.54
N GLU A 112 29.04 -6.52 5.51
CA GLU A 112 29.98 -7.59 5.17
C GLU A 112 30.52 -7.49 3.73
N ASN A 113 29.80 -6.81 2.85
CA ASN A 113 30.21 -6.57 1.47
C ASN A 113 30.32 -5.07 1.22
N ASN A 114 31.34 -4.66 0.44
CA ASN A 114 31.50 -3.26 0.03
C ASN A 114 30.31 -2.70 -0.77
N ILE A 115 29.39 -3.56 -1.22
CA ILE A 115 28.19 -3.18 -1.99
C ILE A 115 26.94 -3.67 -1.25
N PHE A 116 26.00 -2.78 -1.02
CA PHE A 116 24.72 -3.06 -0.35
C PHE A 116 23.56 -2.36 -1.06
N LYS A 117 22.33 -2.80 -0.75
CA LYS A 117 21.11 -2.21 -1.36
C LYS A 117 20.52 -1.12 -0.47
N VAL A 118 20.16 -0.01 -1.09
CA VAL A 118 19.55 1.16 -0.45
C VAL A 118 18.21 1.43 -1.11
N ASN A 119 17.16 1.59 -0.30
CA ASN A 119 15.83 1.95 -0.76
C ASN A 119 15.58 3.45 -0.53
N VAL A 120 15.57 4.22 -1.60
CA VAL A 120 15.31 5.67 -1.55
C VAL A 120 13.84 5.93 -1.81
N LEU A 121 13.21 6.74 -0.96
CA LEU A 121 11.81 7.12 -1.13
C LEU A 121 11.67 7.93 -2.43
N LYS A 122 10.94 7.38 -3.40
CA LYS A 122 10.65 8.04 -4.67
C LYS A 122 9.45 8.97 -4.57
N ASP A 123 8.34 8.43 -4.08
CA ASP A 123 7.07 9.17 -4.03
C ASP A 123 6.16 8.59 -2.93
N ARG A 124 5.20 9.38 -2.52
CA ARG A 124 4.09 8.96 -1.68
C ARG A 124 2.80 9.14 -2.45
N THR A 125 2.15 8.04 -2.78
CA THR A 125 0.98 8.01 -3.64
C THR A 125 -0.11 7.13 -3.08
N SER A 126 -1.29 7.10 -3.72
CA SER A 126 -2.38 6.18 -3.41
C SER A 126 -2.79 5.45 -4.68
N ILE A 127 -3.51 4.32 -4.53
CA ILE A 127 -4.03 3.55 -5.67
C ILE A 127 -4.87 4.45 -6.58
N TYR A 128 -5.71 5.30 -5.99
CA TYR A 128 -6.50 6.27 -6.73
C TYR A 128 -5.65 7.19 -7.63
N LYS A 129 -4.55 7.74 -7.11
CA LYS A 129 -3.63 8.59 -7.91
C LYS A 129 -3.00 7.85 -9.06
N ILE A 130 -2.58 6.59 -8.84
CA ILE A 130 -1.97 5.76 -9.90
C ILE A 130 -2.98 5.52 -11.03
N ILE A 131 -4.20 5.12 -10.68
CA ILE A 131 -5.27 4.87 -11.66
C ILE A 131 -5.59 6.16 -12.42
N LYS A 132 -5.81 7.28 -11.72
CA LYS A 132 -6.08 8.58 -12.32
C LYS A 132 -5.00 8.98 -13.32
N ASN A 133 -3.72 8.82 -12.98
CA ASN A 133 -2.60 9.15 -13.85
C ASN A 133 -2.51 8.23 -15.08
N LYS A 134 -2.81 6.93 -14.91
CA LYS A 134 -2.87 5.99 -16.05
C LYS A 134 -4.00 6.34 -17.01
N ILE A 135 -5.17 6.67 -16.49
CA ILE A 135 -6.33 7.10 -17.29
C ILE A 135 -5.98 8.37 -18.08
N LYS A 136 -5.42 9.39 -17.43
CA LYS A 136 -4.99 10.61 -18.11
C LYS A 136 -3.99 10.35 -19.24
N LYS A 137 -2.98 9.51 -19.01
CA LYS A 137 -2.01 9.12 -20.05
C LYS A 137 -2.63 8.32 -21.18
N GLY A 138 -3.62 7.47 -20.88
CA GLY A 138 -4.30 6.66 -21.89
C GLY A 138 -5.25 7.46 -22.80
N PHE A 139 -5.81 8.54 -22.28
CA PHE A 139 -6.72 9.43 -23.04
C PHE A 139 -6.03 10.68 -23.62
N GLY A 140 -4.71 10.82 -23.46
CA GLY A 140 -3.96 11.96 -24.00
C GLY A 140 -4.28 13.31 -23.37
N LEU A 141 -4.81 13.28 -22.11
CA LEU A 141 -5.20 14.47 -21.34
C LEU A 141 -4.12 14.88 -20.35
#